data_02ee1614c6171f9ceee63bf52b0401d4
#
_entry.id   02ee1614c6171f9ceee63bf52b0401d4
#
_cell.length_a   1.000
_cell.length_b   1.000
_cell.length_c   1.000
_cell.angle_alpha   90.00
_cell.angle_beta   90.00
_cell.angle_gamma   90.00
#
_symmetry.space_group_name_H-M   'P 1'
#
loop_
_entity.id
_entity.type
_entity.pdbx_description
1 polymer ?
#
loop_
_entity_poly.entity_id
_entity_poly.type
_entity_poly.pdbx_seq_one_letter_code
_entity_poly.pdbx_strand_id
1 'polypeptide(L)'
;MGARAATRQGPIPGPVMLGVALGCAVGGAAATRVGTPAAVVSYALAIAVALAAAAVDATEKRLPNVLTYPLAGAGLVVLTVLTLLQGAGSPWRAVAGCGIYGGWLFLASLTGLGPGDVKLAAGVGLWLGWLSWPVLVAGIALGQILITICYLVGRRRSSGRSGTPLGPAITAGFVLALLLVT
;
A
#
# COMPACT_ATOMS: atom_id res chain seq x y z
N MET A 1 -2.49 -24.67 -34.56
CA MET A 1 -1.39 -24.66 -33.57
C MET A 1 -0.93 -23.21 -33.37
N GLY A 2 -1.45 -22.54 -32.37
CA GLY A 2 -1.12 -21.14 -32.07
C GLY A 2 -0.01 -21.11 -31.02
N ALA A 3 1.19 -20.65 -31.40
CA ALA A 3 2.28 -20.39 -30.47
C ALA A 3 1.87 -19.23 -29.54
N ARG A 4 1.71 -19.51 -28.24
CA ARG A 4 1.59 -18.48 -27.21
C ARG A 4 2.90 -17.70 -27.22
N ALA A 5 2.84 -16.46 -27.64
CA ALA A 5 3.93 -15.51 -27.45
C ALA A 5 4.17 -15.37 -25.94
N ALA A 6 5.25 -15.99 -25.46
CA ALA A 6 5.75 -15.73 -24.11
C ALA A 6 6.13 -14.23 -24.08
N THR A 7 5.37 -13.45 -23.35
CA THR A 7 5.70 -12.05 -23.05
C THR A 7 7.04 -12.07 -22.30
N ARG A 8 8.12 -11.76 -23.01
CA ARG A 8 9.43 -11.46 -22.40
C ARG A 8 9.21 -10.24 -21.50
N GLN A 9 9.12 -10.48 -20.21
CA GLN A 9 9.28 -9.41 -19.23
C GLN A 9 10.69 -8.88 -19.38
N GLY A 10 10.82 -7.67 -19.93
CA GLY A 10 12.09 -6.96 -19.97
C GLY A 10 12.62 -6.74 -18.53
N PRO A 11 13.93 -6.53 -18.36
CA PRO A 11 14.50 -6.25 -17.05
C PRO A 11 13.83 -5.02 -16.44
N ILE A 12 13.53 -5.09 -15.14
CA ILE A 12 12.92 -3.98 -14.38
C ILE A 12 13.84 -2.75 -14.54
N PRO A 13 13.32 -1.56 -14.92
CA PRO A 13 14.13 -0.37 -15.08
C PRO A 13 14.90 -0.03 -13.79
N GLY A 14 16.20 0.27 -13.92
CA GLY A 14 17.06 0.58 -12.78
C GLY A 14 16.51 1.60 -11.78
N PRO A 15 15.86 2.71 -12.22
CA PRO A 15 15.21 3.67 -11.32
C PRO A 15 14.09 3.06 -10.46
N VAL A 16 13.35 2.09 -10.99
CA VAL A 16 12.30 1.38 -10.24
C VAL A 16 12.91 0.49 -9.16
N MET A 17 13.99 -0.24 -9.50
CA MET A 17 14.72 -1.06 -8.52
C MET A 17 15.31 -0.20 -7.39
N LEU A 18 15.91 0.94 -7.73
CA LEU A 18 16.44 1.89 -6.74
C LEU A 18 15.32 2.43 -5.84
N GLY A 19 14.18 2.81 -6.43
CA GLY A 19 13.01 3.29 -5.69
C GLY A 19 12.47 2.24 -4.72
N VAL A 20 12.36 0.98 -5.16
CA VAL A 20 11.95 -0.14 -4.30
C VAL A 20 12.97 -0.39 -3.20
N ALA A 21 14.28 -0.40 -3.50
CA ALA A 21 15.33 -0.62 -2.51
C ALA A 21 15.35 0.47 -1.43
N LEU A 22 15.29 1.74 -1.83
CA LEU A 22 15.19 2.87 -0.90
C LEU A 22 13.90 2.81 -0.07
N GLY A 23 12.79 2.50 -0.71
CA GLY A 23 11.50 2.32 -0.05
C GLY A 23 11.53 1.17 0.95
N CYS A 24 12.16 0.05 0.63
CA CYS A 24 12.34 -1.08 1.57
C CYS A 24 13.23 -0.68 2.76
N ALA A 25 14.30 0.09 2.53
CA ALA A 25 15.17 0.57 3.61
C ALA A 25 14.41 1.51 4.55
N VAL A 26 13.70 2.50 4.00
CA VAL A 26 12.87 3.44 4.78
C VAL A 26 11.71 2.71 5.45
N GLY A 27 11.05 1.79 4.73
CA GLY A 27 9.97 0.97 5.25
C GLY A 27 10.43 0.03 6.36
N GLY A 28 11.64 -0.55 6.25
CA GLY A 28 12.27 -1.33 7.30
C GLY A 28 12.53 -0.49 8.54
N ALA A 29 13.08 0.72 8.37
CA ALA A 29 13.26 1.67 9.49
C ALA A 29 11.93 2.08 10.14
N ALA A 30 10.87 2.29 9.35
CA ALA A 30 9.53 2.56 9.88
C ALA A 30 8.99 1.36 10.67
N ALA A 31 9.19 0.15 10.15
CA ALA A 31 8.73 -1.07 10.80
C ALA A 31 9.38 -1.30 12.19
N THR A 32 10.63 -0.83 12.42
CA THR A 32 11.28 -0.96 13.74
C THR A 32 10.53 -0.23 14.85
N ARG A 33 9.64 0.70 14.50
CA ARG A 33 8.80 1.44 15.44
C ARG A 33 7.60 0.64 15.96
N VAL A 34 7.30 -0.50 15.34
CA VAL A 34 6.08 -1.30 15.64
C VAL A 34 6.22 -2.16 16.91
N GLY A 35 7.43 -2.30 17.46
CA GLY A 35 7.67 -2.94 18.76
C GLY A 35 8.37 -4.30 18.65
N THR A 36 7.64 -5.41 18.61
CA THR A 36 8.26 -6.74 18.67
C THR A 36 8.96 -7.16 17.38
N PRO A 37 10.04 -7.97 17.42
CA PRO A 37 10.77 -8.40 16.22
C PRO A 37 9.88 -9.08 15.18
N ALA A 38 8.91 -9.89 15.61
CA ALA A 38 8.00 -10.57 14.70
C ALA A 38 7.05 -9.57 13.99
N ALA A 39 6.57 -8.56 14.72
CA ALA A 39 5.78 -7.49 14.12
C ALA A 39 6.63 -6.66 13.13
N VAL A 40 7.87 -6.32 13.48
CA VAL A 40 8.82 -5.62 12.61
C VAL A 40 8.99 -6.35 11.29
N VAL A 41 9.28 -7.65 11.32
CA VAL A 41 9.45 -8.47 10.11
C VAL A 41 8.16 -8.48 9.28
N SER A 42 7.01 -8.64 9.93
CA SER A 42 5.72 -8.68 9.24
C SER A 42 5.39 -7.35 8.55
N TYR A 43 5.63 -6.22 9.21
CA TYR A 43 5.44 -4.89 8.62
C TYR A 43 6.44 -4.59 7.51
N ALA A 44 7.70 -5.00 7.67
CA ALA A 44 8.71 -4.85 6.61
C ALA A 44 8.29 -5.61 5.33
N LEU A 45 7.78 -6.83 5.48
CA LEU A 45 7.25 -7.60 4.35
C LEU A 45 6.00 -6.93 3.73
N ALA A 46 5.06 -6.45 4.55
CA ALA A 46 3.89 -5.75 4.06
C ALA A 46 4.25 -4.48 3.27
N ILE A 47 5.22 -3.70 3.79
CA ILE A 47 5.73 -2.51 3.11
C ILE A 47 6.42 -2.89 1.80
N ALA A 48 7.23 -3.95 1.78
CA ALA A 48 7.87 -4.43 0.55
C ALA A 48 6.84 -4.82 -0.52
N VAL A 49 5.77 -5.52 -0.14
CA VAL A 49 4.67 -5.88 -1.05
C VAL A 49 3.93 -4.63 -1.55
N ALA A 50 3.64 -3.68 -0.66
CA ALA A 50 2.97 -2.43 -1.03
C ALA A 50 3.84 -1.59 -1.98
N LEU A 51 5.16 -1.52 -1.76
CA LEU A 51 6.11 -0.84 -2.63
C LEU A 51 6.24 -1.53 -3.99
N ALA A 52 6.27 -2.85 -4.03
CA ALA A 52 6.25 -3.60 -5.28
C ALA A 52 4.96 -3.31 -6.08
N ALA A 53 3.81 -3.30 -5.41
CA ALA A 53 2.54 -2.94 -6.03
C ALA A 53 2.54 -1.50 -6.56
N ALA A 54 3.08 -0.54 -5.78
CA ALA A 54 3.24 0.85 -6.18
C ALA A 54 4.18 1.03 -7.39
N ALA A 55 5.28 0.27 -7.45
CA ALA A 55 6.21 0.29 -8.58
C ALA A 55 5.57 -0.23 -9.87
N VAL A 56 4.78 -1.30 -9.79
CA VAL A 56 4.02 -1.82 -10.94
C VAL A 56 2.96 -0.82 -11.38
N ASP A 57 2.24 -0.21 -10.43
CA ASP A 57 1.25 0.82 -10.74
C ASP A 57 1.86 2.05 -11.43
N ALA A 58 3.06 2.47 -10.99
CA ALA A 58 3.76 3.60 -11.59
C ALA A 58 4.19 3.34 -13.06
N THR A 59 4.45 2.06 -13.42
CA THR A 59 4.93 1.69 -14.77
C THR A 59 3.79 1.22 -15.68
N GLU A 60 2.91 0.36 -15.17
CA GLU A 60 1.87 -0.31 -15.96
C GLU A 60 0.48 0.31 -15.76
N LYS A 61 0.31 1.19 -14.76
CA LYS A 61 -0.98 1.76 -14.35
C LYS A 61 -2.03 0.68 -14.05
N ARG A 62 -1.58 -0.43 -13.51
CA ARG A 62 -2.39 -1.58 -13.11
C ARG A 62 -1.84 -2.16 -11.81
N LEU A 63 -2.71 -2.40 -10.85
CA LEU A 63 -2.36 -3.07 -9.60
C LEU A 63 -2.64 -4.58 -9.73
N PRO A 64 -1.60 -5.43 -9.72
CA PRO A 64 -1.79 -6.87 -9.85
C PRO A 64 -2.43 -7.45 -8.59
N ASN A 65 -3.47 -8.25 -8.78
CA ASN A 65 -4.17 -8.92 -7.69
C ASN A 65 -3.26 -9.84 -6.85
N VAL A 66 -2.20 -10.36 -7.48
CA VAL A 66 -1.20 -11.22 -6.83
C VAL A 66 -0.46 -10.49 -5.69
N LEU A 67 -0.37 -9.16 -5.72
CA LEU A 67 0.25 -8.36 -4.66
C LEU A 67 -0.79 -7.81 -3.67
N THR A 68 -1.95 -7.38 -4.16
CA THR A 68 -2.96 -6.73 -3.31
C THR A 68 -3.74 -7.72 -2.43
N TYR A 69 -4.07 -8.91 -2.92
CA TYR A 69 -4.78 -9.91 -2.11
C TYR A 69 -3.95 -10.47 -0.95
N PRO A 70 -2.65 -10.83 -1.11
CA PRO A 70 -1.83 -11.23 0.02
C PRO A 70 -1.66 -10.13 1.07
N LEU A 71 -1.55 -8.88 0.65
CA LEU A 71 -1.44 -7.75 1.58
C LEU A 71 -2.63 -7.68 2.55
N ALA A 72 -3.83 -7.95 2.08
CA ALA A 72 -5.04 -7.98 2.90
C ALA A 72 -5.25 -9.34 3.56
N GLY A 73 -5.29 -10.43 2.79
CA GLY A 73 -5.66 -11.76 3.27
C GLY A 73 -4.61 -12.38 4.19
N ALA A 74 -3.36 -12.47 3.75
CA ALA A 74 -2.28 -12.96 4.59
C ALA A 74 -2.01 -11.99 5.76
N GLY A 75 -2.16 -10.68 5.53
CA GLY A 75 -2.05 -9.67 6.57
C GLY A 75 -3.03 -9.92 7.72
N LEU A 76 -4.29 -10.21 7.44
CA LEU A 76 -5.28 -10.49 8.48
C LEU A 76 -4.89 -11.70 9.34
N VAL A 77 -4.44 -12.78 8.71
CA VAL A 77 -3.97 -13.99 9.42
C VAL A 77 -2.77 -13.67 10.29
N VAL A 78 -1.73 -13.06 9.72
CA VAL A 78 -0.48 -12.71 10.43
C VAL A 78 -0.77 -11.80 11.62
N LEU A 79 -1.54 -10.73 11.42
CA LEU A 79 -1.86 -9.78 12.49
C LEU A 79 -2.72 -10.40 13.58
N THR A 80 -3.62 -11.30 13.24
CA THR A 80 -4.38 -12.06 14.24
C THR A 80 -3.47 -12.97 15.06
N VAL A 81 -2.56 -13.71 14.42
CA VAL A 81 -1.56 -14.55 15.09
C VAL A 81 -0.66 -13.70 16.00
N LEU A 82 -0.17 -12.55 15.54
CA LEU A 82 0.62 -11.64 16.36
C LEU A 82 -0.14 -11.16 17.60
N THR A 83 -1.42 -10.84 17.46
CA THR A 83 -2.26 -10.45 18.60
C THR A 83 -2.40 -11.59 19.62
N LEU A 84 -2.64 -12.82 19.15
CA LEU A 84 -2.80 -13.99 20.03
C LEU A 84 -1.50 -14.34 20.76
N LEU A 85 -0.34 -14.21 20.09
CA LEU A 85 0.96 -14.59 20.67
C LEU A 85 1.57 -13.49 21.53
N GLN A 86 1.30 -12.23 21.25
CA GLN A 86 2.00 -11.09 21.85
C GLN A 86 1.08 -10.14 22.62
N GLY A 87 -0.23 -10.33 22.54
CA GLY A 87 -1.22 -9.42 23.15
C GLY A 87 -1.23 -8.00 22.56
N ALA A 88 -0.56 -7.79 21.42
CA ALA A 88 -0.42 -6.49 20.80
C ALA A 88 -1.41 -6.27 19.64
N GLY A 89 -1.77 -5.02 19.40
CA GLY A 89 -2.66 -4.65 18.30
C GLY A 89 -4.10 -5.10 18.51
N SER A 90 -4.90 -5.03 17.43
CA SER A 90 -6.30 -5.48 17.50
C SER A 90 -6.79 -5.91 16.11
N PRO A 91 -7.15 -7.21 15.93
CA PRO A 91 -7.69 -7.72 14.67
C PRO A 91 -9.00 -7.02 14.26
N TRP A 92 -9.84 -6.68 15.23
CA TRP A 92 -11.08 -5.95 14.96
C TRP A 92 -10.80 -4.55 14.36
N ARG A 93 -9.81 -3.82 14.91
CA ARG A 93 -9.39 -2.54 14.33
C ARG A 93 -8.77 -2.71 12.95
N ALA A 94 -8.06 -3.82 12.72
CA ALA A 94 -7.52 -4.14 11.40
C ALA A 94 -8.65 -4.28 10.37
N VAL A 95 -9.70 -5.06 10.68
CA VAL A 95 -10.87 -5.23 9.81
C VAL A 95 -11.60 -3.91 9.60
N ALA A 96 -11.79 -3.12 10.66
CA ALA A 96 -12.39 -1.80 10.57
C ALA A 96 -11.55 -0.85 9.68
N GLY A 97 -10.22 -0.84 9.86
CA GLY A 97 -9.31 -0.04 9.03
C GLY A 97 -9.34 -0.43 7.55
N CYS A 98 -9.41 -1.73 7.26
CA CYS A 98 -9.63 -2.24 5.92
C CYS A 98 -10.94 -1.68 5.31
N GLY A 99 -12.03 -1.75 6.06
CA GLY A 99 -13.33 -1.22 5.63
C GLY A 99 -13.33 0.30 5.45
N ILE A 100 -12.74 1.03 6.39
CA ILE A 100 -12.71 2.50 6.36
C ILE A 100 -11.88 3.01 5.18
N TYR A 101 -10.63 2.57 5.05
CA TYR A 101 -9.77 3.08 3.98
C TYR A 101 -10.17 2.53 2.61
N GLY A 102 -10.47 1.24 2.51
CA GLY A 102 -10.97 0.62 1.29
C GLY A 102 -12.32 1.21 0.87
N GLY A 103 -13.25 1.37 1.82
CA GLY A 103 -14.57 1.97 1.58
C GLY A 103 -14.48 3.44 1.14
N TRP A 104 -13.57 4.22 1.75
CA TRP A 104 -13.30 5.60 1.34
C TRP A 104 -12.87 5.67 -0.13
N LEU A 105 -11.86 4.87 -0.51
CA LEU A 105 -11.41 4.84 -1.91
C LEU A 105 -12.41 4.15 -2.84
N PHE A 106 -13.24 3.24 -2.34
CA PHE A 106 -14.33 2.68 -3.12
C PHE A 106 -15.35 3.77 -3.50
N LEU A 107 -15.76 4.64 -2.56
CA LEU A 107 -16.61 5.78 -2.88
C LEU A 107 -15.94 6.73 -3.88
N ALA A 108 -14.65 6.99 -3.73
CA ALA A 108 -13.89 7.76 -4.70
C ALA A 108 -13.78 7.06 -6.07
N SER A 109 -13.79 5.73 -6.12
CA SER A 109 -13.75 4.97 -7.39
C SER A 109 -15.01 5.15 -8.24
N LEU A 110 -16.13 5.51 -7.64
CA LEU A 110 -17.36 5.88 -8.38
C LEU A 110 -17.18 7.14 -9.25
N THR A 111 -16.14 7.94 -8.97
CA THR A 111 -15.76 9.11 -9.76
C THR A 111 -14.66 8.83 -10.79
N GLY A 112 -14.24 7.55 -10.98
CA GLY A 112 -13.31 7.14 -12.01
C GLY A 112 -11.93 6.65 -11.55
N LEU A 113 -11.73 6.41 -10.24
CA LEU A 113 -10.52 5.75 -9.74
C LEU A 113 -10.52 4.25 -10.11
N GLY A 114 -9.32 3.67 -10.21
CA GLY A 114 -9.15 2.25 -10.51
C GLY A 114 -9.54 1.34 -9.34
N PRO A 115 -10.17 0.17 -9.60
CA PRO A 115 -10.52 -0.77 -8.53
C PRO A 115 -9.30 -1.38 -7.84
N GLY A 116 -8.11 -1.28 -8.44
CA GLY A 116 -6.84 -1.71 -7.85
C GLY A 116 -6.46 -0.88 -6.63
N ASP A 117 -6.63 0.45 -6.71
CA ASP A 117 -6.32 1.38 -5.63
C ASP A 117 -7.18 1.10 -4.38
N VAL A 118 -8.43 0.73 -4.58
CA VAL A 118 -9.35 0.33 -3.50
C VAL A 118 -8.80 -0.88 -2.74
N LYS A 119 -8.31 -1.90 -3.47
CA LYS A 119 -7.74 -3.12 -2.86
C LYS A 119 -6.45 -2.83 -2.11
N LEU A 120 -5.58 -1.99 -2.68
CA LEU A 120 -4.34 -1.58 -2.03
C LEU A 120 -4.64 -0.80 -0.75
N ALA A 121 -5.55 0.16 -0.81
CA ALA A 121 -5.95 0.94 0.36
C ALA A 121 -6.62 0.09 1.45
N ALA A 122 -7.45 -0.87 1.07
CA ALA A 122 -8.04 -1.83 2.01
C ALA A 122 -6.95 -2.64 2.73
N GLY A 123 -5.95 -3.14 1.97
CA GLY A 123 -4.80 -3.83 2.55
C GLY A 123 -4.01 -2.93 3.50
N VAL A 124 -3.63 -1.72 3.08
CA VAL A 124 -2.90 -0.75 3.91
C VAL A 124 -3.71 -0.36 5.15
N GLY A 125 -5.01 -0.13 5.00
CA GLY A 125 -5.92 0.18 6.10
C GLY A 125 -5.98 -0.90 7.17
N LEU A 126 -5.90 -2.18 6.76
CA LEU A 126 -5.83 -3.32 7.66
C LEU A 126 -4.57 -3.25 8.55
N TRP A 127 -3.41 -3.01 7.97
CA TRP A 127 -2.14 -2.91 8.69
C TRP A 127 -2.09 -1.70 9.62
N LEU A 128 -2.52 -0.52 9.16
CA LEU A 128 -2.56 0.70 9.98
C LEU A 128 -3.58 0.59 11.12
N GLY A 129 -4.76 0.06 10.84
CA GLY A 129 -5.83 -0.12 11.82
C GLY A 129 -5.45 -1.08 12.94
N TRP A 130 -4.67 -2.12 12.66
CA TRP A 130 -4.19 -3.05 13.68
C TRP A 130 -3.40 -2.35 14.79
N LEU A 131 -2.57 -1.37 14.44
CA LEU A 131 -1.77 -0.60 15.38
C LEU A 131 -2.66 0.28 16.27
N SER A 132 -3.29 1.28 15.66
CA SER A 132 -4.14 2.22 16.39
C SER A 132 -4.99 3.09 15.46
N TRP A 133 -6.02 3.73 16.02
CA TRP A 133 -6.83 4.70 15.29
C TRP A 133 -6.05 5.93 14.81
N PRO A 134 -5.17 6.56 15.65
CA PRO A 134 -4.35 7.69 15.18
C PRO A 134 -3.47 7.34 13.99
N VAL A 135 -2.82 6.17 13.99
CA VAL A 135 -1.97 5.71 12.88
C VAL A 135 -2.79 5.51 11.61
N LEU A 136 -3.99 4.91 11.72
CA LEU A 136 -4.91 4.76 10.59
C LEU A 136 -5.31 6.11 9.99
N VAL A 137 -5.76 7.04 10.85
CA VAL A 137 -6.19 8.37 10.40
C VAL A 137 -5.04 9.14 9.77
N ALA A 138 -3.85 9.08 10.36
CA ALA A 138 -2.66 9.71 9.80
C ALA A 138 -2.30 9.13 8.42
N GLY A 139 -2.34 7.80 8.28
CA GLY A 139 -2.04 7.15 7.00
C GLY A 139 -3.04 7.51 5.90
N ILE A 140 -4.32 7.55 6.22
CA ILE A 140 -5.37 8.01 5.31
C ILE A 140 -5.13 9.47 4.92
N ALA A 141 -4.92 10.36 5.90
CA ALA A 141 -4.73 11.78 5.65
C ALA A 141 -3.49 12.06 4.79
N LEU A 142 -2.34 11.47 5.14
CA LEU A 142 -1.09 11.61 4.40
C LEU A 142 -1.22 11.03 2.98
N GLY A 143 -1.84 9.85 2.84
CA GLY A 143 -2.12 9.26 1.54
C GLY A 143 -2.97 10.18 0.68
N GLN A 144 -4.05 10.75 1.22
CA GLN A 144 -4.95 11.66 0.51
C GLN A 144 -4.26 12.96 0.11
N ILE A 145 -3.42 13.53 0.98
CA ILE A 145 -2.61 14.72 0.65
C ILE A 145 -1.71 14.41 -0.55
N LEU A 146 -1.00 13.29 -0.52
CA LEU A 146 -0.11 12.88 -1.61
C LEU A 146 -0.87 12.58 -2.91
N ILE A 147 -2.03 11.90 -2.83
CA ILE A 147 -2.93 11.69 -3.98
C ILE A 147 -3.32 13.03 -4.59
N THR A 148 -3.74 13.98 -3.77
CA THR A 148 -4.14 15.31 -4.23
C THR A 148 -2.99 16.05 -4.91
N ILE A 149 -1.79 16.02 -4.32
CA ILE A 149 -0.59 16.61 -4.91
C ILE A 149 -0.27 15.96 -6.26
N CYS A 150 -0.25 14.63 -6.33
CA CYS A 150 0.00 13.90 -7.57
C CYS A 150 -1.02 14.23 -8.66
N TYR A 151 -2.28 14.33 -8.29
CA TYR A 151 -3.36 14.72 -9.20
C TYR A 151 -3.17 16.15 -9.74
N LEU A 152 -2.88 17.12 -8.87
CA LEU A 152 -2.69 18.52 -9.26
C LEU A 152 -1.45 18.69 -10.15
N VAL A 153 -0.35 18.00 -9.84
CA VAL A 153 0.88 18.04 -10.65
C VAL A 153 0.68 17.32 -11.99
N GLY A 154 0.02 16.15 -11.96
CA GLY A 154 -0.28 15.38 -13.17
C GLY A 154 -1.17 16.13 -14.13
N ARG A 155 -2.19 16.82 -13.62
CA ARG A 155 -3.11 17.66 -14.43
C ARG A 155 -2.40 18.79 -15.17
N ARG A 156 -1.32 19.32 -14.59
CA ARG A 156 -0.53 20.38 -15.24
C ARG A 156 0.36 19.86 -16.37
N ARG A 157 0.71 18.58 -16.36
CA ARG A 157 1.68 17.98 -17.30
C ARG A 157 1.06 17.23 -18.48
N SER A 158 -0.19 16.80 -18.39
CA SER A 158 -0.85 16.06 -19.46
C SER A 158 -2.21 16.65 -19.79
N SER A 159 -2.35 17.12 -21.03
CA SER A 159 -3.64 17.43 -21.65
C SER A 159 -4.41 16.17 -22.11
N GLY A 160 -4.00 14.98 -21.70
CA GLY A 160 -4.55 13.69 -22.13
C GLY A 160 -5.01 12.79 -20.97
N ARG A 161 -6.00 11.95 -21.23
CA ARG A 161 -6.72 11.00 -20.38
C ARG A 161 -5.90 9.88 -19.71
N SER A 162 -4.62 10.01 -19.45
CA SER A 162 -3.86 8.96 -18.75
C SER A 162 -4.04 9.12 -17.24
N GLY A 163 -4.72 8.17 -16.61
CA GLY A 163 -4.89 8.12 -15.14
C GLY A 163 -3.57 8.29 -14.41
N THR A 164 -3.60 9.05 -13.32
CA THR A 164 -2.43 9.21 -12.43
C THR A 164 -2.29 7.96 -11.56
N PRO A 165 -1.13 7.31 -11.50
CA PRO A 165 -0.93 6.16 -10.61
C PRO A 165 -1.04 6.61 -9.15
N LEU A 166 -1.92 6.00 -8.38
CA LEU A 166 -2.18 6.38 -6.99
C LEU A 166 -1.50 5.44 -5.98
N GLY A 167 -1.10 4.26 -6.42
CA GLY A 167 -0.40 3.28 -5.59
C GLY A 167 0.80 3.84 -4.83
N PRO A 168 1.69 4.63 -5.48
CA PRO A 168 2.82 5.27 -4.80
C PRO A 168 2.40 6.20 -3.66
N ALA A 169 1.32 6.97 -3.84
CA ALA A 169 0.83 7.91 -2.82
C ALA A 169 0.23 7.18 -1.61
N ILE A 170 -0.56 6.12 -1.84
CA ILE A 170 -1.14 5.28 -0.79
C ILE A 170 -0.03 4.61 0.02
N THR A 171 0.97 4.04 -0.66
CA THR A 171 2.11 3.36 -0.01
C THR A 171 3.00 4.35 0.75
N ALA A 172 3.24 5.55 0.22
CA ALA A 172 3.97 6.59 0.93
C ALA A 172 3.21 7.05 2.20
N GLY A 173 1.89 7.20 2.13
CA GLY A 173 1.05 7.47 3.30
C GLY A 173 1.17 6.39 4.38
N PHE A 174 1.22 5.12 3.99
CA PHE A 174 1.46 4.00 4.89
C PHE A 174 2.79 4.13 5.64
N VAL A 175 3.89 4.32 4.91
CA VAL A 175 5.24 4.42 5.49
C VAL A 175 5.36 5.67 6.37
N LEU A 176 4.86 6.82 5.91
CA LEU A 176 4.92 8.07 6.68
C LEU A 176 4.11 7.99 7.96
N ALA A 177 2.95 7.35 7.97
CA ALA A 177 2.18 7.15 9.19
C ALA A 177 2.95 6.35 10.25
N LEU A 178 3.67 5.31 9.83
CA LEU A 178 4.52 4.53 10.73
C LEU A 178 5.69 5.35 11.26
N LEU A 179 6.30 6.21 10.44
CA LEU A 179 7.44 7.04 10.87
C LEU A 179 7.07 8.17 11.82
N LEU A 180 5.87 8.75 11.66
CA LEU A 180 5.48 9.98 12.35
C LEU A 180 4.62 9.74 13.59
N VAL A 181 3.89 8.62 13.66
CA VAL A 181 2.85 8.41 14.67
C VAL A 181 3.14 7.20 15.58
N THR A 182 4.05 6.32 15.20
CA THR A 182 4.53 5.22 16.03
C THR A 182 5.90 5.52 16.61
#